data_a4a5201bc9bd5136892c0140365730ec
#
_entry.id   a4a5201bc9bd5136892c0140365730ec
#
_cell.length_a   1.000
_cell.length_b   1.000
_cell.length_c   1.000
_cell.angle_alpha   90.00
_cell.angle_beta   90.00
_cell.angle_gamma   90.00
#
_symmetry.space_group_name_H-M   'P 1'
#
loop_
_entity.id
_entity.type
_entity.pdbx_description
1 polymer ?
#
loop_
_entity_poly.entity_id
_entity_poly.type
_entity_poly.pdbx_seq_one_letter_code
_entity_poly.pdbx_strand_id
1 'polypeptide(L)'
;EALGTDCAKFEQFPILTKFIDASNNLSIQVHPSNDYALKNEHQYGKTEMWYVLDCEPNAFLYYGFDHEISKAEFAERIQNHTLTEVLNTVPVHKGDSFFIPSGTLHAIGKGIVVAEVQQNSNVTYRVYDYGRVGADGKPRALHIEKALDVTRRTPPEKHDFGSHLAQCEYFTVDVKKGAFDGAADEKSFVSLLITDGEGELICGGETVAVKKGDSFFLPAGSG
;
A
#
# COMPACT_ATOMS: atom_id res chain seq x y z
N GLU A 1 -5.76 -22.14 11.66
CA GLU A 1 -4.48 -22.66 12.18
C GLU A 1 -3.28 -22.06 11.43
N ALA A 2 -3.19 -22.19 10.09
CA ALA A 2 -2.04 -21.71 9.31
C ALA A 2 -1.76 -20.20 9.38
N LEU A 3 -2.73 -19.38 9.76
CA LEU A 3 -2.56 -17.92 9.85
C LEU A 3 -2.10 -17.45 11.24
N GLY A 4 -2.23 -18.28 12.27
CA GLY A 4 -1.90 -17.97 13.65
C GLY A 4 -3.02 -17.31 14.44
N THR A 5 -2.81 -17.18 15.75
CA THR A 5 -3.82 -16.70 16.70
C THR A 5 -4.19 -15.24 16.52
N ASP A 6 -3.24 -14.39 16.11
CA ASP A 6 -3.46 -12.97 15.88
C ASP A 6 -4.34 -12.68 14.66
N CYS A 7 -4.44 -13.65 13.75
CA CYS A 7 -5.29 -13.57 12.57
C CYS A 7 -6.72 -14.10 12.79
N ALA A 8 -7.03 -14.68 13.96
CA ALA A 8 -8.34 -15.25 14.25
C ALA A 8 -9.50 -14.24 14.16
N LYS A 9 -9.21 -12.94 14.26
CA LYS A 9 -10.17 -11.83 14.13
C LYS A 9 -10.58 -11.53 12.67
N PHE A 10 -9.88 -12.07 11.68
CA PHE A 10 -10.16 -11.83 10.26
C PHE A 10 -10.97 -12.98 9.67
N GLU A 11 -12.04 -12.67 8.96
CA GLU A 11 -12.88 -13.64 8.26
C GLU A 11 -12.26 -14.17 6.96
N GLN A 12 -11.28 -13.44 6.42
CA GLN A 12 -10.55 -13.79 5.20
C GLN A 12 -9.06 -13.56 5.38
N PHE A 13 -8.25 -14.03 4.45
CA PHE A 13 -6.80 -13.80 4.45
C PHE A 13 -6.50 -12.30 4.61
N PRO A 14 -5.69 -11.89 5.62
CA PRO A 14 -5.70 -10.49 6.08
C PRO A 14 -4.99 -9.50 5.17
N ILE A 15 -4.01 -9.96 4.40
CA ILE A 15 -3.16 -9.09 3.58
C ILE A 15 -3.19 -9.44 2.10
N LEU A 16 -2.82 -8.48 1.27
CA LEU A 16 -2.52 -8.67 -0.13
C LEU A 16 -1.19 -7.97 -0.42
N THR A 17 -0.28 -8.66 -1.10
CA THR A 17 0.99 -8.10 -1.55
C THR A 17 1.00 -8.01 -3.08
N LYS A 18 1.59 -6.95 -3.62
CA LYS A 18 1.67 -6.71 -5.06
C LYS A 18 3.04 -6.15 -5.42
N PHE A 19 3.49 -6.45 -6.63
CA PHE A 19 4.49 -5.65 -7.31
C PHE A 19 3.77 -4.72 -8.30
N ILE A 20 4.03 -3.42 -8.21
CA ILE A 20 3.45 -2.41 -9.08
C ILE A 20 4.59 -1.74 -9.84
N ASP A 21 4.54 -1.83 -11.16
CA ASP A 21 5.43 -1.12 -12.09
C ASP A 21 4.60 -0.04 -12.79
N ALA A 22 4.84 1.21 -12.41
CA ALA A 22 4.07 2.35 -12.86
C ALA A 22 4.67 2.97 -14.12
N SER A 23 4.37 2.44 -15.30
CA SER A 23 4.79 3.01 -16.60
C SER A 23 4.17 4.38 -16.89
N ASN A 24 3.11 4.78 -16.16
CA ASN A 24 2.48 6.10 -16.18
C ASN A 24 2.04 6.49 -14.77
N ASN A 25 1.77 7.78 -14.54
CA ASN A 25 1.18 8.20 -13.27
C ASN A 25 -0.10 7.42 -12.99
N LEU A 26 -0.21 6.80 -11.83
CA LEU A 26 -1.44 6.15 -11.41
C LEU A 26 -2.48 7.18 -10.98
N SER A 27 -3.76 6.80 -10.94
CA SER A 27 -4.81 7.72 -10.51
C SER A 27 -4.59 8.22 -9.10
N ILE A 28 -4.93 9.48 -8.84
CA ILE A 28 -5.01 10.01 -7.48
C ILE A 28 -6.24 9.38 -6.82
N GLN A 29 -6.03 8.74 -5.68
CA GLN A 29 -7.03 7.91 -5.02
C GLN A 29 -6.90 7.96 -3.50
N VAL A 30 -7.95 7.50 -2.83
CA VAL A 30 -7.99 7.33 -1.39
C VAL A 30 -8.70 6.01 -1.04
N HIS A 31 -8.31 5.42 0.07
CA HIS A 31 -8.93 4.21 0.59
C HIS A 31 -9.66 4.49 1.90
N PRO A 32 -10.85 3.91 2.13
CA PRO A 32 -11.59 4.08 3.37
C PRO A 32 -11.02 3.26 4.53
N SER A 33 -11.38 3.63 5.76
CA SER A 33 -11.21 2.80 6.95
C SER A 33 -12.14 1.58 6.93
N ASN A 34 -11.89 0.60 7.83
CA ASN A 34 -12.80 -0.53 8.03
C ASN A 34 -14.23 -0.07 8.34
N ASP A 35 -14.41 0.90 9.25
CA ASP A 35 -15.73 1.36 9.67
C ASP A 35 -16.58 1.88 8.50
N TYR A 36 -15.95 2.64 7.60
CA TYR A 36 -16.64 3.15 6.41
C TYR A 36 -16.87 2.05 5.38
N ALA A 37 -15.85 1.25 5.08
CA ALA A 37 -15.89 0.26 4.01
C ALA A 37 -16.83 -0.92 4.34
N LEU A 38 -16.83 -1.42 5.57
CA LEU A 38 -17.75 -2.49 6.00
C LEU A 38 -19.21 -2.04 5.88
N LYS A 39 -19.48 -0.78 6.23
CA LYS A 39 -20.84 -0.23 6.18
C LYS A 39 -21.32 0.04 4.74
N ASN A 40 -20.45 0.55 3.88
CA ASN A 40 -20.85 1.09 2.58
C ASN A 40 -20.48 0.18 1.39
N GLU A 41 -19.48 -0.69 1.55
CA GLU A 41 -18.96 -1.56 0.48
C GLU A 41 -19.05 -3.05 0.83
N HIS A 42 -19.38 -3.40 2.08
CA HIS A 42 -19.35 -4.78 2.60
C HIS A 42 -17.99 -5.46 2.40
N GLN A 43 -16.92 -4.68 2.51
CA GLN A 43 -15.52 -5.10 2.40
C GLN A 43 -14.69 -4.41 3.48
N TYR A 44 -13.50 -4.94 3.76
CA TYR A 44 -12.55 -4.25 4.63
C TYR A 44 -12.07 -2.95 4.01
N GLY A 45 -11.63 -2.02 4.85
CA GLY A 45 -10.89 -0.84 4.47
C GLY A 45 -9.51 -1.19 3.91
N LYS A 46 -8.73 -0.17 3.56
CA LYS A 46 -7.42 -0.40 2.98
C LYS A 46 -6.41 0.57 3.56
N THR A 47 -5.61 0.06 4.49
CA THR A 47 -4.32 0.63 4.90
C THR A 47 -3.24 -0.12 4.17
N GLU A 48 -2.22 0.57 3.70
CA GLU A 48 -1.15 -0.01 2.90
C GLU A 48 0.20 0.61 3.22
N MET A 49 1.25 -0.01 2.74
CA MET A 49 2.59 0.55 2.68
C MET A 49 3.24 0.22 1.35
N TRP A 50 4.14 1.07 0.91
CA TRP A 50 4.98 0.87 -0.26
C TRP A 50 6.45 0.84 0.13
N TYR A 51 7.19 -0.11 -0.46
CA TYR A 51 8.64 -0.11 -0.45
C TYR A 51 9.13 0.06 -1.88
N VAL A 52 9.94 1.08 -2.13
CA VAL A 52 10.43 1.42 -3.47
C VAL A 52 11.55 0.47 -3.88
N LEU A 53 11.28 -0.38 -4.87
CA LEU A 53 12.23 -1.35 -5.41
C LEU A 53 13.15 -0.73 -6.44
N ASP A 54 12.60 0.20 -7.25
CA ASP A 54 13.34 0.93 -8.26
C ASP A 54 12.56 2.19 -8.67
N CYS A 55 13.25 3.20 -9.22
CA CYS A 55 12.60 4.39 -9.75
C CYS A 55 13.45 5.08 -10.81
N GLU A 56 12.79 5.74 -11.77
CA GLU A 56 13.45 6.64 -12.73
C GLU A 56 13.98 7.90 -12.03
N PRO A 57 14.99 8.58 -12.60
CA PRO A 57 15.43 9.89 -12.10
C PRO A 57 14.27 10.89 -12.04
N ASN A 58 14.20 11.66 -10.95
CA ASN A 58 13.15 12.64 -10.70
C ASN A 58 11.72 12.06 -10.57
N ALA A 59 11.58 10.76 -10.33
CA ALA A 59 10.31 10.16 -10.01
C ALA A 59 9.78 10.74 -8.69
N PHE A 60 8.47 10.88 -8.61
CA PHE A 60 7.79 11.41 -7.44
C PHE A 60 6.46 10.71 -7.22
N LEU A 61 5.92 10.82 -6.03
CA LEU A 61 4.56 10.41 -5.71
C LEU A 61 3.80 11.55 -5.06
N TYR A 62 2.47 11.48 -5.11
CA TYR A 62 1.62 12.31 -4.28
C TYR A 62 1.32 11.60 -2.97
N TYR A 63 1.46 12.31 -1.83
CA TYR A 63 1.28 11.74 -0.51
C TYR A 63 0.61 12.75 0.43
N GLY A 64 -0.71 12.71 0.50
CA GLY A 64 -1.53 13.64 1.26
C GLY A 64 -1.52 15.07 0.73
N PHE A 65 -1.97 16.00 1.54
CA PHE A 65 -1.95 17.42 1.25
C PHE A 65 -0.68 18.08 1.77
N ASP A 66 -0.26 19.17 1.16
CA ASP A 66 0.88 19.98 1.61
C ASP A 66 0.48 20.93 2.78
N HIS A 67 -0.81 21.24 2.91
CA HIS A 67 -1.42 21.98 4.01
C HIS A 67 -2.85 21.51 4.28
N GLU A 68 -3.45 21.97 5.37
CA GLU A 68 -4.85 21.66 5.68
C GLU A 68 -5.80 22.41 4.75
N ILE A 69 -6.77 21.71 4.16
CA ILE A 69 -7.81 22.29 3.32
C ILE A 69 -9.21 21.90 3.82
N SER A 70 -10.21 22.73 3.48
CA SER A 70 -11.61 22.43 3.79
C SER A 70 -12.20 21.36 2.85
N LYS A 71 -13.32 20.73 3.26
CA LYS A 71 -14.06 19.82 2.37
C LYS A 71 -14.57 20.55 1.11
N ALA A 72 -14.96 21.81 1.25
CA ALA A 72 -15.42 22.63 0.14
C ALA A 72 -14.29 22.92 -0.86
N GLU A 73 -13.11 23.29 -0.37
CA GLU A 73 -11.93 23.49 -1.21
C GLU A 73 -11.53 22.21 -1.91
N PHE A 74 -11.51 21.07 -1.21
CA PHE A 74 -11.18 19.78 -1.82
C PHE A 74 -12.14 19.46 -2.98
N ALA A 75 -13.46 19.66 -2.80
CA ALA A 75 -14.45 19.46 -3.85
C ALA A 75 -14.22 20.43 -5.04
N GLU A 76 -13.95 21.70 -4.77
CA GLU A 76 -13.66 22.71 -5.78
C GLU A 76 -12.39 22.36 -6.58
N ARG A 77 -11.30 21.96 -5.92
CA ARG A 77 -10.04 21.54 -6.56
C ARG A 77 -10.22 20.35 -7.50
N ILE A 78 -11.06 19.38 -7.11
CA ILE A 78 -11.42 18.26 -7.97
C ILE A 78 -12.18 18.75 -9.21
N GLN A 79 -13.20 19.58 -9.01
CA GLN A 79 -14.04 20.10 -10.09
C GLN A 79 -13.26 20.95 -11.09
N ASN A 80 -12.35 21.77 -10.60
CA ASN A 80 -11.53 22.69 -11.41
C ASN A 80 -10.26 22.05 -11.98
N HIS A 81 -10.02 20.75 -11.70
CA HIS A 81 -8.80 20.03 -12.11
C HIS A 81 -7.49 20.64 -11.57
N THR A 82 -7.55 21.29 -10.39
CA THR A 82 -6.41 21.92 -9.71
C THR A 82 -5.96 21.17 -8.46
N LEU A 83 -6.44 19.94 -8.28
CA LEU A 83 -6.14 19.14 -7.08
C LEU A 83 -4.64 18.95 -6.83
N THR A 84 -3.86 18.78 -7.89
CA THR A 84 -2.41 18.56 -7.77
C THR A 84 -1.64 19.75 -7.22
N GLU A 85 -2.22 20.96 -7.21
CA GLU A 85 -1.59 22.18 -6.69
C GLU A 85 -1.53 22.23 -5.15
N VAL A 86 -2.34 21.40 -4.49
CA VAL A 86 -2.44 21.34 -3.02
C VAL A 86 -1.99 19.97 -2.46
N LEU A 87 -1.43 19.11 -3.33
CA LEU A 87 -0.90 17.81 -2.90
C LEU A 87 0.57 17.90 -2.57
N ASN A 88 0.96 17.21 -1.52
CA ASN A 88 2.35 17.04 -1.16
C ASN A 88 3.03 16.12 -2.20
N THR A 89 3.96 16.69 -2.96
CA THR A 89 4.76 15.99 -3.97
C THR A 89 6.07 15.57 -3.34
N VAL A 90 6.30 14.26 -3.26
CA VAL A 90 7.46 13.67 -2.59
C VAL A 90 8.39 13.04 -3.61
N PRO A 91 9.64 13.51 -3.75
CA PRO A 91 10.68 12.81 -4.52
C PRO A 91 10.90 11.40 -3.98
N VAL A 92 11.20 10.46 -4.86
CA VAL A 92 11.30 9.04 -4.52
C VAL A 92 12.68 8.49 -4.91
N HIS A 93 13.23 7.65 -4.04
CA HIS A 93 14.47 6.93 -4.29
C HIS A 93 14.31 5.44 -3.98
N LYS A 94 15.09 4.61 -4.61
CA LYS A 94 15.17 3.17 -4.29
C LYS A 94 15.48 2.98 -2.81
N GLY A 95 14.66 2.17 -2.14
CA GLY A 95 14.78 1.90 -0.71
C GLY A 95 13.90 2.77 0.18
N ASP A 96 13.25 3.79 -0.35
CA ASP A 96 12.27 4.58 0.40
C ASP A 96 11.05 3.72 0.77
N SER A 97 10.43 4.05 1.91
CA SER A 97 9.19 3.43 2.35
C SER A 97 8.14 4.46 2.69
N PHE A 98 6.89 4.16 2.38
CA PHE A 98 5.74 5.03 2.63
C PHE A 98 4.63 4.23 3.29
N PHE A 99 4.21 4.64 4.48
CA PHE A 99 3.04 4.08 5.16
C PHE A 99 1.82 4.93 4.83
N ILE A 100 0.78 4.33 4.29
CA ILE A 100 -0.40 5.00 3.78
C ILE A 100 -1.63 4.54 4.56
N PRO A 101 -1.91 5.18 5.72
CA PRO A 101 -3.13 4.90 6.46
C PRO A 101 -4.36 5.22 5.61
N SER A 102 -5.45 4.47 5.84
CA SER A 102 -6.75 4.80 5.25
C SER A 102 -7.10 6.28 5.42
N GLY A 103 -7.70 6.88 4.41
CA GLY A 103 -8.00 8.32 4.37
C GLY A 103 -6.89 9.20 3.81
N THR A 104 -5.69 8.67 3.57
CA THR A 104 -4.60 9.43 2.93
C THR A 104 -4.77 9.43 1.42
N LEU A 105 -4.88 10.62 0.83
CA LEU A 105 -4.91 10.79 -0.63
C LEU A 105 -3.51 10.56 -1.19
N HIS A 106 -3.40 9.73 -2.23
CA HIS A 106 -2.08 9.33 -2.74
C HIS A 106 -2.12 8.93 -4.22
N ALA A 107 -0.96 8.94 -4.86
CA ALA A 107 -0.75 8.36 -6.19
C ALA A 107 0.71 8.02 -6.42
N ILE A 108 0.98 6.87 -7.05
CA ILE A 108 2.30 6.51 -7.54
C ILE A 108 2.55 7.24 -8.86
N GLY A 109 3.66 7.95 -8.94
CA GLY A 109 4.12 8.60 -10.17
C GLY A 109 4.69 7.62 -11.18
N LYS A 110 4.84 8.08 -12.41
CA LYS A 110 5.49 7.33 -13.48
C LYS A 110 6.92 6.94 -13.11
N GLY A 111 7.32 5.75 -13.57
CA GLY A 111 8.70 5.26 -13.45
C GLY A 111 9.06 4.75 -12.05
N ILE A 112 8.08 4.42 -11.22
CA ILE A 112 8.29 3.87 -9.88
C ILE A 112 7.86 2.41 -9.85
N VAL A 113 8.73 1.56 -9.30
CA VAL A 113 8.43 0.16 -9.01
C VAL A 113 8.37 -0.03 -7.50
N VAL A 114 7.25 -0.50 -6.99
CA VAL A 114 7.05 -0.74 -5.56
C VAL A 114 6.62 -2.17 -5.25
N ALA A 115 7.01 -2.64 -4.08
CA ALA A 115 6.30 -3.70 -3.38
C ALA A 115 5.25 -3.04 -2.48
N GLU A 116 3.98 -3.35 -2.72
CA GLU A 116 2.84 -2.90 -1.92
C GLU A 116 2.41 -4.00 -0.97
N VAL A 117 2.33 -3.70 0.31
CA VAL A 117 1.69 -4.54 1.33
C VAL A 117 0.46 -3.82 1.83
N GLN A 118 -0.70 -4.47 1.78
CA GLN A 118 -1.99 -3.86 2.11
C GLN A 118 -2.92 -4.81 2.84
N GLN A 119 -3.96 -4.26 3.50
CA GLN A 119 -5.12 -5.07 3.86
C GLN A 119 -5.70 -5.73 2.60
N ASN A 120 -6.23 -6.95 2.73
CA ASN A 120 -6.86 -7.67 1.61
C ASN A 120 -8.19 -7.04 1.23
N SER A 121 -8.12 -5.93 0.52
CA SER A 121 -9.26 -5.13 0.05
C SER A 121 -8.98 -4.55 -1.32
N ASN A 122 -10.02 -4.44 -2.14
CA ASN A 122 -9.98 -3.79 -3.44
C ASN A 122 -10.68 -2.42 -3.45
N VAL A 123 -11.13 -1.93 -2.29
CA VAL A 123 -11.89 -0.67 -2.21
C VAL A 123 -10.98 0.51 -2.50
N THR A 124 -11.26 1.20 -3.58
CA THR A 124 -10.48 2.36 -4.05
C THR A 124 -11.43 3.45 -4.53
N TYR A 125 -11.33 4.65 -3.95
CA TYR A 125 -12.05 5.82 -4.41
C TYR A 125 -11.13 6.69 -5.25
N ARG A 126 -11.31 6.61 -6.57
CA ARG A 126 -10.54 7.38 -7.54
C ARG A 126 -11.09 8.80 -7.60
N VAL A 127 -10.19 9.77 -7.49
CA VAL A 127 -10.52 11.20 -7.43
C VAL A 127 -10.14 11.90 -8.73
N TYR A 128 -8.99 11.52 -9.32
CA TYR A 128 -8.50 12.11 -10.55
C TYR A 128 -7.71 11.08 -11.36
N ASP A 129 -7.95 11.02 -12.66
CA ASP A 129 -7.36 10.02 -13.56
C ASP A 129 -6.78 10.59 -14.86
N TYR A 130 -6.43 11.86 -14.86
CA TYR A 130 -5.77 12.54 -16.00
C TYR A 130 -6.57 12.47 -17.31
N GLY A 131 -7.89 12.27 -17.25
CA GLY A 131 -8.75 12.12 -18.44
C GLY A 131 -8.51 10.83 -19.24
N ARG A 132 -7.85 9.84 -18.66
CA ARG A 132 -7.59 8.56 -19.35
C ARG A 132 -8.85 7.78 -19.62
N VAL A 133 -8.88 7.12 -20.77
CA VAL A 133 -9.93 6.19 -21.17
C VAL A 133 -9.46 4.75 -21.03
N GLY A 134 -10.37 3.88 -20.64
CA GLY A 134 -10.15 2.44 -20.60
C GLY A 134 -10.11 1.81 -22.00
N ALA A 135 -9.92 0.50 -22.06
CA ALA A 135 -9.93 -0.26 -23.31
C ALA A 135 -11.28 -0.19 -24.05
N ASP A 136 -12.36 0.11 -23.34
CA ASP A 136 -13.72 0.35 -23.87
C ASP A 136 -13.94 1.78 -24.41
N GLY A 137 -12.88 2.61 -24.43
CA GLY A 137 -12.93 4.01 -24.86
C GLY A 137 -13.63 4.97 -23.88
N LYS A 138 -13.99 4.50 -22.68
CA LYS A 138 -14.67 5.33 -21.66
C LYS A 138 -13.73 5.73 -20.53
N PRO A 139 -13.91 6.93 -19.93
CA PRO A 139 -13.19 7.30 -18.72
C PRO A 139 -13.50 6.31 -17.58
N ARG A 140 -12.49 6.00 -16.77
CA ARG A 140 -12.73 5.23 -15.55
C ARG A 140 -13.58 6.03 -14.57
N ALA A 141 -14.48 5.35 -13.87
CA ALA A 141 -15.36 5.97 -12.89
C ALA A 141 -14.56 6.70 -11.78
N LEU A 142 -14.98 7.89 -11.45
CA LEU A 142 -14.53 8.63 -10.27
C LEU A 142 -15.53 8.44 -9.13
N HIS A 143 -15.03 8.46 -7.88
CA HIS A 143 -15.82 8.19 -6.67
C HIS A 143 -15.78 9.41 -5.73
N ILE A 144 -16.11 10.59 -6.27
CA ILE A 144 -15.86 11.89 -5.64
C ILE A 144 -16.55 12.01 -4.29
N GLU A 145 -17.85 11.72 -4.19
CA GLU A 145 -18.62 11.85 -2.94
C GLU A 145 -18.03 10.96 -1.83
N LYS A 146 -17.75 9.69 -2.14
CA LYS A 146 -17.13 8.78 -1.18
C LYS A 146 -15.72 9.22 -0.77
N ALA A 147 -14.93 9.75 -1.72
CA ALA A 147 -13.63 10.31 -1.42
C ALA A 147 -13.70 11.55 -0.51
N LEU A 148 -14.67 12.45 -0.74
CA LEU A 148 -14.92 13.62 0.10
C LEU A 148 -15.27 13.24 1.55
N ASP A 149 -15.90 12.08 1.75
CA ASP A 149 -16.27 11.61 3.08
C ASP A 149 -15.08 11.02 3.86
N VAL A 150 -14.18 10.29 3.17
CA VAL A 150 -13.14 9.51 3.85
C VAL A 150 -11.77 10.18 3.87
N THR A 151 -11.53 11.19 3.02
CA THR A 151 -10.20 11.79 2.90
C THR A 151 -9.84 12.66 4.10
N ARG A 152 -8.68 12.41 4.69
CA ARG A 152 -8.03 13.30 5.64
C ARG A 152 -7.45 14.48 4.88
N ARG A 153 -7.88 15.69 5.23
CA ARG A 153 -7.55 16.94 4.51
C ARG A 153 -6.45 17.73 5.19
N THR A 154 -5.56 17.04 5.86
CA THR A 154 -4.38 17.59 6.54
C THR A 154 -3.13 16.98 5.95
N PRO A 155 -1.95 17.59 6.15
CA PRO A 155 -0.68 16.98 5.84
C PRO A 155 -0.55 15.58 6.49
N PRO A 156 0.16 14.63 5.83
CA PRO A 156 0.39 13.31 6.41
C PRO A 156 1.15 13.38 7.72
N GLU A 157 0.75 12.58 8.67
CA GLU A 157 1.49 12.40 9.90
C GLU A 157 2.80 11.65 9.67
N LYS A 158 3.82 11.99 10.43
CA LYS A 158 5.06 11.21 10.46
C LYS A 158 4.87 10.04 11.41
N HIS A 159 5.25 8.86 10.95
CA HIS A 159 5.22 7.65 11.74
C HIS A 159 6.66 7.21 12.07
N ASP A 160 6.88 6.77 13.31
CA ASP A 160 8.12 6.12 13.73
C ASP A 160 7.78 4.69 14.13
N PHE A 161 8.28 3.73 13.37
CA PHE A 161 8.05 2.30 13.57
C PHE A 161 9.29 1.59 14.14
N GLY A 162 10.25 2.34 14.67
CA GLY A 162 11.50 1.82 15.21
C GLY A 162 12.31 1.09 14.13
N SER A 163 12.50 -0.23 14.28
CA SER A 163 13.24 -1.04 13.31
C SER A 163 12.43 -1.55 12.12
N HIS A 164 11.12 -1.32 12.13
CA HIS A 164 10.23 -1.76 11.07
C HIS A 164 10.06 -0.70 9.98
N LEU A 165 9.78 -1.11 8.75
CA LEU A 165 9.39 -0.18 7.68
C LEU A 165 7.97 0.34 7.89
N ALA A 166 7.09 -0.52 8.38
CA ALA A 166 5.73 -0.18 8.78
C ALA A 166 5.22 -1.18 9.81
N GLN A 167 4.42 -0.69 10.75
CA GLN A 167 3.71 -1.52 11.73
C GLN A 167 2.33 -0.94 12.00
N CYS A 168 1.30 -1.77 11.89
CA CYS A 168 -0.06 -1.38 12.21
C CYS A 168 -0.87 -2.60 12.69
N GLU A 169 -2.15 -2.42 12.91
CA GLU A 169 -3.06 -3.49 13.34
C GLU A 169 -3.11 -4.68 12.36
N TYR A 170 -2.78 -4.46 11.09
CA TYR A 170 -3.00 -5.41 10.00
C TYR A 170 -1.73 -6.14 9.57
N PHE A 171 -0.57 -5.50 9.68
CA PHE A 171 0.72 -6.05 9.26
C PHE A 171 1.89 -5.35 9.94
N THR A 172 3.01 -6.08 9.99
CA THR A 172 4.34 -5.52 10.25
C THR A 172 5.22 -5.87 9.06
N VAL A 173 5.99 -4.90 8.54
CA VAL A 173 6.84 -5.07 7.36
C VAL A 173 8.28 -4.72 7.70
N ASP A 174 9.17 -5.64 7.34
CA ASP A 174 10.62 -5.50 7.46
C ASP A 174 11.31 -5.70 6.11
N VAL A 175 12.49 -5.12 5.95
CA VAL A 175 13.46 -5.50 4.92
C VAL A 175 14.67 -6.12 5.59
N LYS A 176 15.03 -7.31 5.13
CA LYS A 176 16.26 -8.02 5.56
C LYS A 176 17.22 -8.10 4.38
N LYS A 177 18.52 -8.03 4.67
CA LYS A 177 19.59 -8.14 3.66
C LYS A 177 20.63 -9.14 4.12
N GLY A 178 21.10 -9.99 3.20
CA GLY A 178 22.02 -11.08 3.50
C GLY A 178 21.35 -12.21 4.29
N ALA A 179 22.14 -13.03 4.97
CA ALA A 179 21.61 -14.10 5.79
C ALA A 179 20.96 -13.55 7.06
N PHE A 180 19.81 -14.08 7.41
CA PHE A 180 19.11 -13.77 8.65
C PHE A 180 18.32 -14.97 9.16
N ASP A 181 18.09 -15.02 10.45
CA ASP A 181 17.21 -15.98 11.10
C ASP A 181 15.88 -15.29 11.43
N GLY A 182 14.79 -16.03 11.35
CA GLY A 182 13.44 -15.58 11.69
C GLY A 182 12.59 -16.74 12.16
N ALA A 183 11.40 -16.45 12.63
CA ALA A 183 10.43 -17.46 13.04
C ALA A 183 9.01 -17.06 12.62
N ALA A 184 8.24 -18.05 12.16
CA ALA A 184 6.79 -17.95 12.06
C ALA A 184 6.21 -18.65 13.28
N ASP A 185 6.06 -17.91 14.39
CA ASP A 185 5.53 -18.44 15.65
C ASP A 185 4.02 -18.75 15.56
N GLU A 186 3.44 -19.28 16.63
CA GLU A 186 2.01 -19.63 16.66
C GLU A 186 1.05 -18.42 16.54
N LYS A 187 1.58 -17.21 16.67
CA LYS A 187 0.76 -15.99 16.62
C LYS A 187 0.44 -15.56 15.22
N SER A 188 1.43 -15.65 14.30
CA SER A 188 1.25 -15.16 12.94
C SER A 188 2.08 -15.93 11.92
N PHE A 189 1.57 -16.00 10.70
CA PHE A 189 2.33 -16.43 9.53
C PHE A 189 3.38 -15.37 9.14
N VAL A 190 4.36 -15.80 8.35
CA VAL A 190 5.31 -14.90 7.69
C VAL A 190 5.16 -15.00 6.18
N SER A 191 5.06 -13.87 5.50
CA SER A 191 5.10 -13.76 4.04
C SER A 191 6.47 -13.19 3.62
N LEU A 192 7.22 -13.93 2.82
CA LEU A 192 8.52 -13.52 2.30
C LEU A 192 8.39 -13.17 0.81
N LEU A 193 8.90 -12.00 0.44
CA LEU A 193 9.06 -11.57 -0.95
C LEU A 193 10.54 -11.39 -1.24
N ILE A 194 11.08 -12.13 -2.19
CA ILE A 194 12.48 -11.98 -2.62
C ILE A 194 12.55 -10.84 -3.64
N THR A 195 12.95 -9.67 -3.17
CA THR A 195 12.95 -8.45 -3.99
C THR A 195 14.23 -8.26 -4.78
N ASP A 196 15.33 -8.91 -4.39
CA ASP A 196 16.62 -8.87 -5.09
C ASP A 196 17.50 -10.07 -4.71
N GLY A 197 18.42 -10.47 -5.62
CA GLY A 197 19.39 -11.54 -5.38
C GLY A 197 18.82 -12.95 -5.48
N GLU A 198 19.60 -13.89 -4.96
CA GLU A 198 19.32 -15.32 -4.88
C GLU A 198 19.92 -15.91 -3.60
N GLY A 199 19.44 -17.08 -3.17
CA GLY A 199 19.92 -17.75 -1.97
C GLY A 199 19.16 -19.04 -1.67
N GLU A 200 19.10 -19.38 -0.39
CA GLU A 200 18.38 -20.56 0.11
C GLU A 200 17.48 -20.15 1.28
N LEU A 201 16.27 -20.68 1.30
CA LEU A 201 15.36 -20.66 2.43
C LEU A 201 15.36 -22.02 3.08
N ILE A 202 15.73 -22.06 4.37
CA ILE A 202 15.72 -23.28 5.19
C ILE A 202 14.58 -23.15 6.20
N CYS A 203 13.61 -24.04 6.15
CA CYS A 203 12.47 -24.06 7.05
C CYS A 203 11.97 -25.49 7.26
N GLY A 204 11.67 -25.87 8.50
CA GLY A 204 11.15 -27.21 8.82
C GLY A 204 12.05 -28.38 8.40
N GLY A 205 13.37 -28.14 8.28
CA GLY A 205 14.36 -29.14 7.83
C GLY A 205 14.42 -29.29 6.29
N GLU A 206 13.67 -28.52 5.54
CA GLU A 206 13.73 -28.46 4.08
C GLU A 206 14.54 -27.24 3.63
N THR A 207 15.21 -27.38 2.48
CA THR A 207 15.97 -26.30 1.84
C THR A 207 15.40 -26.04 0.45
N VAL A 208 15.06 -24.79 0.16
CA VAL A 208 14.51 -24.37 -1.12
C VAL A 208 15.38 -23.23 -1.68
N ALA A 209 15.83 -23.38 -2.92
CA ALA A 209 16.50 -22.30 -3.63
C ALA A 209 15.52 -21.17 -3.89
N VAL A 210 15.94 -19.93 -3.63
CA VAL A 210 15.13 -18.71 -3.79
C VAL A 210 15.83 -17.71 -4.68
N LYS A 211 15.06 -16.94 -5.44
CA LYS A 211 15.56 -15.88 -6.32
C LYS A 211 14.59 -14.71 -6.38
N LYS A 212 15.07 -13.60 -6.89
CA LYS A 212 14.25 -12.39 -7.14
C LYS A 212 12.93 -12.74 -7.84
N GLY A 213 11.82 -12.26 -7.26
CA GLY A 213 10.45 -12.47 -7.72
C GLY A 213 9.74 -13.62 -7.03
N ASP A 214 10.45 -14.48 -6.29
CA ASP A 214 9.82 -15.54 -5.53
C ASP A 214 9.06 -15.00 -4.32
N SER A 215 7.97 -15.70 -3.96
CA SER A 215 7.14 -15.39 -2.80
C SER A 215 6.84 -16.67 -2.04
N PHE A 216 7.00 -16.61 -0.72
CA PHE A 216 6.79 -17.74 0.18
C PHE A 216 5.80 -17.39 1.27
N PHE A 217 4.96 -18.32 1.60
CA PHE A 217 4.09 -18.29 2.77
C PHE A 217 4.61 -19.31 3.78
N LEU A 218 5.01 -18.82 4.94
CA LEU A 218 5.41 -19.64 6.07
C LEU A 218 4.27 -19.68 7.07
N PRO A 219 3.59 -20.82 7.24
CA PRO A 219 2.47 -20.93 8.17
C PRO A 219 2.88 -20.61 9.61
N ALA A 220 1.96 -20.11 10.40
CA ALA A 220 2.16 -19.94 11.83
C ALA A 220 2.56 -21.27 12.48
N GLY A 221 3.55 -21.23 13.37
CA GLY A 221 4.10 -22.42 14.03
C GLY A 221 5.02 -23.28 13.17
N SER A 222 5.45 -22.80 12.00
CA SER A 222 6.37 -23.59 11.13
C SER A 222 7.86 -23.41 11.45
N GLY A 223 8.24 -22.61 12.45
CA GLY A 223 9.64 -22.48 12.91
C GLY A 223 9.99 -21.06 13.27
#